data_5456f066722037d811ce0aca4aec4f30
#
_entry.id   5456f066722037d811ce0aca4aec4f30
#
_cell.length_a   1.000
_cell.length_b   1.000
_cell.length_c   1.000
_cell.angle_alpha   90.00
_cell.angle_beta   90.00
_cell.angle_gamma   90.00
#
_symmetry.space_group_name_H-M   'P 1'
#
loop_
_entity.id
_entity.type
_entity.pdbx_description
1 polymer ?
#
loop_
_entity_poly.entity_id
_entity_poly.type
_entity_poly.pdbx_seq_one_letter_code
_entity_poly.pdbx_strand_id
1 'polypeptide(L)'
;MISVYDIIKGNLGITVVIWEENIMNETIKATHIAHEGALSDVSAFDSGATARAVAFHRSLPDYEPTPLADLRRLSTGLGLSRLAVKDESKRFGLNAFKGLGASYAVACYLAQYLGLSEGEMTYENLQKPAYREQLRKVTLVTATDGNHGRGIAWAAKIFGLFAHVFMPKGGSTERLANIRGLGAEAAFTTYNYDDTVRHAANLAKERGWVLVQDTAFDGYTEIPRWIMQGYTTLAYEAMEQYDEVPTHIFLQAGVGSLPGAITGYFTARYGENRPIITIVEPNRADCIYRTAAASDGERHIVTGEISSIMA
;
A
#
# COMPACT_ATOMS: atom_id res chain seq x y z
N MET A 1 16.08 9.66 -3.29
CA MET A 1 14.74 9.50 -2.68
C MET A 1 13.89 8.74 -3.69
N ILE A 2 13.58 7.47 -3.42
CA ILE A 2 12.85 6.64 -4.39
C ILE A 2 11.36 6.89 -4.18
N SER A 3 10.72 7.60 -5.09
CA SER A 3 9.26 7.68 -5.15
C SER A 3 8.68 6.44 -5.85
N VAL A 4 7.39 6.17 -5.64
CA VAL A 4 6.67 5.15 -6.42
C VAL A 4 6.86 5.38 -7.92
N TYR A 5 6.86 6.65 -8.34
CA TYR A 5 7.10 7.04 -9.72
C TYR A 5 8.52 6.69 -10.20
N ASP A 6 9.55 6.90 -9.35
CA ASP A 6 10.92 6.56 -9.72
C ASP A 6 11.09 5.04 -9.91
N ILE A 7 10.43 4.23 -9.06
CA ILE A 7 10.40 2.77 -9.22
C ILE A 7 9.71 2.39 -10.54
N ILE A 8 8.59 3.03 -10.86
CA ILE A 8 7.82 2.76 -12.07
C ILE A 8 8.59 3.25 -13.30
N LYS A 9 9.13 4.46 -13.28
CA LYS A 9 9.87 5.07 -14.39
C LYS A 9 11.18 4.35 -14.71
N GLY A 10 11.90 3.88 -13.70
CA GLY A 10 13.18 3.19 -13.87
C GLY A 10 13.09 1.71 -14.18
N ASN A 11 11.91 1.16 -14.47
CA ASN A 11 11.72 -0.27 -14.67
C ASN A 11 11.15 -0.59 -16.06
N LEU A 12 11.79 -1.52 -16.75
CA LEU A 12 11.42 -2.03 -18.08
C LEU A 12 9.94 -2.49 -18.12
N GLY A 13 9.20 -2.02 -19.12
CA GLY A 13 7.96 -2.64 -19.55
C GLY A 13 6.79 -2.56 -18.54
N ILE A 14 6.55 -1.38 -17.96
CA ILE A 14 5.32 -1.16 -17.19
C ILE A 14 4.26 -0.61 -18.15
N THR A 15 3.11 -1.30 -18.20
CA THR A 15 1.93 -0.81 -18.91
C THR A 15 0.98 -0.20 -17.89
N VAL A 16 0.54 1.02 -18.14
CA VAL A 16 -0.51 1.66 -17.32
C VAL A 16 -1.79 1.71 -18.15
N VAL A 17 -2.88 1.20 -17.56
CA VAL A 17 -4.18 1.09 -18.21
C VAL A 17 -5.18 1.85 -17.36
N ILE A 18 -6.00 2.68 -17.99
CA ILE A 18 -7.18 3.26 -17.37
C ILE A 18 -8.44 2.65 -17.96
N TRP A 19 -9.43 2.41 -17.12
CA TRP A 19 -10.73 1.97 -17.51
C TRP A 19 -11.72 3.14 -17.43
N GLU A 20 -12.31 3.51 -18.57
CA GLU A 20 -13.37 4.52 -18.65
C GLU A 20 -14.72 3.80 -18.59
N GLU A 21 -15.45 3.97 -17.50
CA GLU A 21 -16.84 3.59 -17.39
C GLU A 21 -17.70 4.61 -18.16
N ASN A 22 -18.06 4.29 -19.40
CA ASN A 22 -19.03 5.06 -20.16
C ASN A 22 -20.24 4.17 -20.42
N ILE A 23 -21.44 4.67 -20.11
CA ILE A 23 -22.71 3.91 -20.12
C ILE A 23 -23.02 3.20 -21.47
N MET A 24 -22.31 3.54 -22.55
CA MET A 24 -22.52 3.03 -23.90
C MET A 24 -21.28 2.45 -24.59
N ASN A 25 -20.06 2.72 -24.11
CA ASN A 25 -18.82 2.17 -24.68
C ASN A 25 -17.74 2.14 -23.59
N GLU A 26 -17.37 0.95 -23.17
CA GLU A 26 -16.20 0.75 -22.31
C GLU A 26 -14.93 0.98 -23.15
N THR A 27 -14.16 2.00 -22.81
CA THR A 27 -12.90 2.31 -23.49
C THR A 27 -11.74 2.08 -22.54
N ILE A 28 -10.81 1.23 -22.92
CA ILE A 28 -9.55 1.04 -22.21
C ILE A 28 -8.50 1.90 -22.91
N LYS A 29 -7.90 2.84 -22.19
CA LYS A 29 -6.70 3.57 -22.64
C LYS A 29 -5.49 2.96 -21.97
N ALA A 30 -4.44 2.75 -22.73
CA ALA A 30 -3.18 2.21 -22.25
C ALA A 30 -2.02 3.11 -22.66
N THR A 31 -1.04 3.26 -21.76
CA THR A 31 0.28 3.81 -22.08
C THR A 31 1.34 2.84 -21.63
N HIS A 32 2.42 2.77 -22.37
CA HIS A 32 3.55 1.92 -22.07
C HIS A 32 4.75 2.77 -21.70
N ILE A 33 5.32 2.52 -20.52
CA ILE A 33 6.57 3.16 -20.12
C ILE A 33 7.70 2.26 -20.59
N ALA A 34 8.30 2.62 -21.73
CA ALA A 34 9.54 2.01 -22.17
C ALA A 34 10.67 2.42 -21.21
N HIS A 35 11.50 1.48 -20.85
CA HIS A 35 12.71 1.77 -20.07
C HIS A 35 13.88 1.99 -21.03
N GLU A 36 14.56 3.10 -20.84
CA GLU A 36 15.85 3.38 -21.48
C GLU A 36 16.89 3.60 -20.37
N GLY A 37 17.77 2.65 -20.12
CA GLY A 37 18.87 2.79 -19.16
C GLY A 37 18.93 1.75 -18.04
N ALA A 38 19.60 2.06 -16.92
CA ALA A 38 19.73 1.17 -15.78
C ALA A 38 18.43 1.10 -14.96
N LEU A 39 18.12 -0.06 -14.41
CA LEU A 39 17.00 -0.24 -13.48
C LEU A 39 17.13 0.72 -12.30
N SER A 40 15.99 1.22 -11.81
CA SER A 40 15.97 2.01 -10.57
C SER A 40 16.55 1.25 -9.40
N ASP A 41 17.14 1.97 -8.45
CA ASP A 41 17.53 1.39 -7.18
C ASP A 41 16.28 0.88 -6.42
N VAL A 42 16.20 -0.43 -6.28
CA VAL A 42 15.13 -1.13 -5.57
C VAL A 42 15.65 -1.86 -4.33
N SER A 43 16.82 -1.46 -3.82
CA SER A 43 17.45 -2.06 -2.63
C SER A 43 16.52 -2.07 -1.41
N ALA A 44 15.62 -1.10 -1.32
CA ALA A 44 14.59 -1.06 -0.28
C ALA A 44 13.61 -2.26 -0.32
N PHE A 45 13.59 -3.04 -1.40
CA PHE A 45 12.70 -4.19 -1.63
C PHE A 45 13.48 -5.48 -1.89
N ASP A 46 14.74 -5.51 -1.53
CA ASP A 46 15.58 -6.70 -1.66
C ASP A 46 15.07 -7.89 -0.83
N SER A 47 15.74 -9.01 -0.96
CA SER A 47 15.38 -10.24 -0.24
C SER A 47 15.45 -10.08 1.27
N GLY A 48 16.37 -9.25 1.79
CA GLY A 48 16.53 -8.97 3.20
C GLY A 48 15.38 -8.12 3.75
N ALA A 49 15.02 -7.04 3.06
CA ALA A 49 13.89 -6.20 3.42
C ALA A 49 12.55 -6.99 3.39
N THR A 50 12.35 -7.79 2.35
CA THR A 50 11.18 -8.67 2.24
C THR A 50 11.15 -9.71 3.36
N ALA A 51 12.28 -10.36 3.65
CA ALA A 51 12.36 -11.37 4.72
C ALA A 51 12.01 -10.77 6.08
N ARG A 52 12.47 -9.54 6.38
CA ARG A 52 12.11 -8.83 7.61
C ARG A 52 10.60 -8.57 7.70
N ALA A 53 9.98 -8.07 6.62
CA ALA A 53 8.54 -7.82 6.59
C ALA A 53 7.74 -9.11 6.80
N VAL A 54 8.11 -10.19 6.12
CA VAL A 54 7.47 -11.51 6.26
C VAL A 54 7.64 -12.07 7.68
N ALA A 55 8.86 -12.01 8.24
CA ALA A 55 9.14 -12.49 9.59
C ALA A 55 8.31 -11.73 10.64
N PHE A 56 8.22 -10.39 10.49
CA PHE A 56 7.37 -9.58 11.35
C PHE A 56 5.90 -9.99 11.23
N HIS A 57 5.34 -10.09 10.01
CA HIS A 57 3.94 -10.46 9.83
C HIS A 57 3.65 -11.85 10.39
N ARG A 58 4.55 -12.80 10.23
CA ARG A 58 4.43 -14.16 10.82
C ARG A 58 4.42 -14.16 12.35
N SER A 59 4.93 -13.10 12.98
CA SER A 59 4.86 -12.93 14.43
C SER A 59 3.53 -12.35 14.93
N LEU A 60 2.69 -11.80 14.02
CA LEU A 60 1.40 -11.25 14.40
C LEU A 60 0.42 -12.35 14.78
N PRO A 61 -0.46 -12.10 15.78
CA PRO A 61 -1.56 -13.01 16.05
C PRO A 61 -2.48 -13.08 14.83
N ASP A 62 -3.04 -14.25 14.58
CA ASP A 62 -3.97 -14.52 13.47
C ASP A 62 -3.38 -14.25 12.05
N TYR A 63 -2.04 -14.25 11.93
CA TYR A 63 -1.42 -14.20 10.61
C TYR A 63 -1.57 -15.54 9.90
N GLU A 64 -2.17 -15.47 8.72
CA GLU A 64 -2.23 -16.57 7.76
C GLU A 64 -1.94 -16.04 6.36
N PRO A 65 -1.21 -16.78 5.50
CA PRO A 65 -1.13 -16.44 4.09
C PRO A 65 -2.52 -16.44 3.47
N THR A 66 -2.86 -15.37 2.77
CA THR A 66 -4.16 -15.32 2.07
C THR A 66 -4.17 -16.25 0.86
N PRO A 67 -5.37 -16.71 0.42
CA PRO A 67 -5.45 -17.63 -0.71
C PRO A 67 -4.92 -17.03 -2.02
N LEU A 68 -4.27 -17.86 -2.82
CA LEU A 68 -4.05 -17.61 -4.25
C LEU A 68 -5.09 -18.43 -5.03
N ALA A 69 -6.16 -17.77 -5.45
CA ALA A 69 -7.27 -18.41 -6.14
C ALA A 69 -6.93 -18.71 -7.61
N ASP A 70 -6.95 -19.97 -8.01
CA ASP A 70 -6.74 -20.38 -9.40
C ASP A 70 -8.08 -20.32 -10.17
N LEU A 71 -8.15 -19.43 -11.16
CA LEU A 71 -9.34 -19.17 -11.95
C LEU A 71 -9.39 -20.01 -13.25
N ARG A 72 -9.30 -21.33 -13.14
CA ARG A 72 -9.18 -22.28 -14.26
C ARG A 72 -10.23 -22.10 -15.36
N ARG A 73 -11.50 -21.90 -15.01
CA ARG A 73 -12.55 -21.71 -16.01
C ARG A 73 -12.36 -20.44 -16.82
N LEU A 74 -11.94 -19.36 -16.17
CA LEU A 74 -11.67 -18.08 -16.82
C LEU A 74 -10.40 -18.17 -17.69
N SER A 75 -9.31 -18.75 -17.17
CA SER A 75 -8.08 -18.91 -17.95
C SER A 75 -8.33 -19.74 -19.22
N THR A 76 -9.04 -20.84 -19.12
CA THR A 76 -9.42 -21.66 -20.30
C THR A 76 -10.23 -20.85 -21.31
N GLY A 77 -11.24 -20.09 -20.84
CA GLY A 77 -12.06 -19.26 -21.72
C GLY A 77 -11.30 -18.14 -22.43
N LEU A 78 -10.22 -17.65 -21.82
CA LEU A 78 -9.34 -16.62 -22.37
C LEU A 78 -8.15 -17.19 -23.16
N GLY A 79 -7.99 -18.50 -23.25
CA GLY A 79 -6.84 -19.14 -23.90
C GLY A 79 -5.51 -18.95 -23.15
N LEU A 80 -5.58 -18.72 -21.84
CA LEU A 80 -4.40 -18.58 -20.97
C LEU A 80 -4.04 -19.93 -20.32
N SER A 81 -2.74 -20.19 -20.12
CA SER A 81 -2.27 -21.38 -19.40
C SER A 81 -2.74 -21.38 -17.95
N ARG A 82 -2.68 -20.23 -17.29
CA ARG A 82 -3.09 -20.04 -15.90
C ARG A 82 -3.49 -18.60 -15.64
N LEU A 83 -4.47 -18.41 -14.78
CA LEU A 83 -4.88 -17.11 -14.22
C LEU A 83 -5.15 -17.31 -12.73
N ALA A 84 -4.42 -16.58 -11.89
CA ALA A 84 -4.58 -16.65 -10.45
C ALA A 84 -4.79 -15.26 -9.84
N VAL A 85 -5.54 -15.19 -8.75
CA VAL A 85 -5.80 -13.95 -8.00
C VAL A 85 -5.38 -14.14 -6.55
N LYS A 86 -4.51 -13.27 -6.05
CA LYS A 86 -4.18 -13.18 -4.63
C LYS A 86 -5.33 -12.50 -3.89
N ASP A 87 -6.11 -13.28 -3.15
CA ASP A 87 -7.35 -12.82 -2.51
C ASP A 87 -7.07 -12.20 -1.13
N GLU A 88 -6.79 -10.92 -1.10
CA GLU A 88 -6.55 -10.15 0.12
C GLU A 88 -7.82 -9.81 0.92
N SER A 89 -9.00 -10.23 0.48
CA SER A 89 -10.24 -10.07 1.25
C SER A 89 -10.23 -10.83 2.59
N LYS A 90 -9.30 -11.78 2.75
CA LYS A 90 -9.15 -12.57 3.99
C LYS A 90 -8.12 -12.00 4.97
N ARG A 91 -7.37 -10.97 4.57
CA ARG A 91 -6.26 -10.43 5.36
C ARG A 91 -6.74 -9.85 6.70
N PHE A 92 -6.34 -10.46 7.81
CA PHE A 92 -6.60 -9.98 9.19
C PHE A 92 -8.07 -9.65 9.50
N GLY A 93 -9.04 -10.18 8.75
CA GLY A 93 -10.45 -9.78 8.87
C GLY A 93 -10.76 -8.34 8.41
N LEU A 94 -9.81 -7.67 7.76
CA LEU A 94 -9.96 -6.30 7.29
C LEU A 94 -10.52 -6.19 5.87
N ASN A 95 -10.70 -7.30 5.15
CA ASN A 95 -11.14 -7.35 3.76
C ASN A 95 -10.27 -6.51 2.80
N ALA A 96 -9.00 -6.28 3.14
CA ALA A 96 -8.07 -5.49 2.36
C ALA A 96 -6.61 -5.74 2.79
N PHE A 97 -5.67 -5.63 1.85
CA PHE A 97 -4.22 -5.78 2.07
C PHE A 97 -3.59 -4.68 2.95
N LYS A 98 -4.28 -3.55 3.16
CA LYS A 98 -3.73 -2.36 3.82
C LYS A 98 -3.19 -2.62 5.24
N GLY A 99 -3.70 -3.65 5.91
CA GLY A 99 -3.19 -4.09 7.22
C GLY A 99 -1.71 -4.49 7.21
N LEU A 100 -1.20 -5.05 6.09
CA LEU A 100 0.21 -5.42 5.96
C LEU A 100 1.13 -4.18 6.05
N GLY A 101 0.89 -3.17 5.22
CA GLY A 101 1.70 -1.96 5.24
C GLY A 101 1.54 -1.18 6.54
N ALA A 102 0.31 -1.08 7.06
CA ALA A 102 0.02 -0.36 8.30
C ALA A 102 0.76 -0.97 9.50
N SER A 103 0.63 -2.29 9.72
CA SER A 103 1.26 -2.95 10.86
C SER A 103 2.78 -2.93 10.78
N TYR A 104 3.35 -3.14 9.59
CA TYR A 104 4.80 -3.13 9.43
C TYR A 104 5.39 -1.73 9.65
N ALA A 105 4.78 -0.69 9.07
CA ALA A 105 5.26 0.68 9.25
C ALA A 105 5.16 1.14 10.71
N VAL A 106 4.06 0.81 11.40
CA VAL A 106 3.91 1.10 12.82
C VAL A 106 4.94 0.32 13.63
N ALA A 107 5.20 -0.96 13.33
CA ALA A 107 6.22 -1.74 14.02
C ALA A 107 7.64 -1.18 13.82
N CYS A 108 8.00 -0.76 12.60
CA CYS A 108 9.28 -0.09 12.33
C CYS A 108 9.43 1.19 13.16
N TYR A 109 8.39 2.02 13.18
CA TYR A 109 8.38 3.22 14.02
C TYR A 109 8.54 2.89 15.50
N LEU A 110 7.80 1.91 16.02
CA LEU A 110 7.89 1.50 17.42
C LEU A 110 9.27 0.91 17.77
N ALA A 111 9.86 0.12 16.87
CA ALA A 111 11.21 -0.41 17.06
C ALA A 111 12.25 0.72 17.18
N GLN A 112 12.19 1.73 16.31
CA GLN A 112 13.05 2.92 16.42
C GLN A 112 12.78 3.67 17.73
N TYR A 113 11.52 3.93 18.07
CA TYR A 113 11.11 4.66 19.27
C TYR A 113 11.57 3.98 20.57
N LEU A 114 11.62 2.66 20.59
CA LEU A 114 12.03 1.83 21.71
C LEU A 114 13.53 1.48 21.69
N GLY A 115 14.26 1.84 20.63
CA GLY A 115 15.68 1.51 20.46
C GLY A 115 15.94 0.02 20.21
N LEU A 116 15.00 -0.69 19.61
CA LEU A 116 15.13 -2.11 19.28
C LEU A 116 15.91 -2.29 17.97
N SER A 117 16.68 -3.36 17.90
CA SER A 117 17.33 -3.79 16.65
C SER A 117 16.32 -4.41 15.68
N GLU A 118 16.69 -4.49 14.39
CA GLU A 118 15.83 -5.11 13.37
C GLU A 118 15.42 -6.55 13.72
N GLY A 119 16.33 -7.34 14.29
CA GLY A 119 16.06 -8.73 14.71
C GLY A 119 15.11 -8.86 15.90
N GLU A 120 14.93 -7.78 16.65
CA GLU A 120 14.02 -7.73 17.80
C GLU A 120 12.62 -7.23 17.44
N MET A 121 12.39 -6.79 16.20
CA MET A 121 11.10 -6.28 15.74
C MET A 121 10.10 -7.42 15.49
N THR A 122 9.57 -7.98 16.56
CA THR A 122 8.47 -8.97 16.55
C THR A 122 7.29 -8.44 17.34
N TYR A 123 6.08 -8.95 17.04
CA TYR A 123 4.89 -8.58 17.79
C TYR A 123 5.06 -8.84 19.31
N GLU A 124 5.58 -10.01 19.67
CA GLU A 124 5.79 -10.40 21.07
C GLU A 124 6.73 -9.42 21.79
N ASN A 125 7.84 -9.04 21.16
CA ASN A 125 8.79 -8.09 21.75
C ASN A 125 8.16 -6.70 21.94
N LEU A 126 7.40 -6.20 20.94
CA LEU A 126 6.71 -4.93 21.02
C LEU A 126 5.60 -4.91 22.08
N GLN A 127 5.07 -6.08 22.48
CA GLN A 127 4.05 -6.22 23.53
C GLN A 127 4.60 -6.42 24.95
N LYS A 128 5.93 -6.39 25.15
CA LYS A 128 6.53 -6.57 26.49
C LYS A 128 5.99 -5.53 27.48
N PRO A 129 5.65 -5.95 28.70
CA PRO A 129 5.14 -5.04 29.73
C PRO A 129 6.05 -3.83 30.00
N ALA A 130 7.37 -3.99 29.82
CA ALA A 130 8.35 -2.93 29.99
C ALA A 130 8.13 -1.72 29.07
N TYR A 131 7.52 -1.91 27.91
CA TYR A 131 7.29 -0.83 26.91
C TYR A 131 5.90 -0.19 27.01
N ARG A 132 4.99 -0.78 27.79
CA ARG A 132 3.57 -0.36 27.84
C ARG A 132 3.38 1.12 28.15
N GLU A 133 4.13 1.67 29.11
CA GLU A 133 4.04 3.08 29.47
C GLU A 133 4.56 4.01 28.36
N GLN A 134 5.55 3.57 27.60
CA GLN A 134 6.07 4.34 26.46
C GLN A 134 5.09 4.28 25.28
N LEU A 135 4.54 3.11 24.98
CA LEU A 135 3.58 2.91 23.90
C LEU A 135 2.29 3.73 24.10
N ARG A 136 1.80 3.86 25.32
CA ARG A 136 0.63 4.68 25.66
C ARG A 136 0.80 6.16 25.32
N LYS A 137 2.03 6.65 25.13
CA LYS A 137 2.30 8.03 24.73
C LYS A 137 2.26 8.22 23.20
N VAL A 138 2.23 7.13 22.44
CA VAL A 138 2.21 7.17 21.00
C VAL A 138 0.78 7.28 20.51
N THR A 139 0.51 8.32 19.73
CA THR A 139 -0.75 8.52 19.03
C THR A 139 -0.48 8.55 17.53
N LEU A 140 -1.17 7.71 16.79
CA LEU A 140 -1.10 7.68 15.33
C LEU A 140 -2.13 8.64 14.74
N VAL A 141 -1.83 9.25 13.62
CA VAL A 141 -2.79 10.04 12.85
C VAL A 141 -2.66 9.77 11.37
N THR A 142 -3.78 9.73 10.65
CA THR A 142 -3.82 9.56 9.20
C THR A 142 -5.05 10.21 8.58
N ALA A 143 -4.97 10.47 7.27
CA ALA A 143 -6.10 10.81 6.41
C ALA A 143 -6.37 9.66 5.43
N THR A 144 -7.64 9.37 5.12
CA THR A 144 -8.01 8.19 4.33
C THR A 144 -9.41 8.29 3.73
N ASP A 145 -9.63 7.59 2.61
CA ASP A 145 -10.96 7.30 2.09
C ASP A 145 -11.58 6.00 2.65
N GLY A 146 -10.79 5.23 3.45
CA GLY A 146 -11.31 4.02 4.10
C GLY A 146 -10.27 2.97 4.48
N ASN A 147 -9.78 2.18 3.52
CA ASN A 147 -8.99 0.97 3.81
C ASN A 147 -7.65 1.25 4.50
N HIS A 148 -6.95 2.35 4.16
CA HIS A 148 -5.71 2.71 4.83
C HIS A 148 -5.98 3.06 6.30
N GLY A 149 -6.96 3.93 6.57
CA GLY A 149 -7.33 4.29 7.95
C GLY A 149 -7.82 3.08 8.76
N ARG A 150 -8.53 2.13 8.12
CA ARG A 150 -8.91 0.87 8.77
C ARG A 150 -7.69 0.04 9.14
N GLY A 151 -6.67 -0.01 8.26
CA GLY A 151 -5.39 -0.65 8.56
C GLY A 151 -4.66 0.00 9.72
N ILE A 152 -4.61 1.34 9.79
CA ILE A 152 -3.99 2.10 10.88
C ILE A 152 -4.75 1.91 12.20
N ALA A 153 -6.09 1.96 12.18
CA ALA A 153 -6.92 1.71 13.36
C ALA A 153 -6.69 0.29 13.91
N TRP A 154 -6.59 -0.70 13.03
CA TRP A 154 -6.27 -2.07 13.42
C TRP A 154 -4.85 -2.20 13.98
N ALA A 155 -3.85 -1.59 13.33
CA ALA A 155 -2.48 -1.58 13.85
C ALA A 155 -2.41 -0.92 15.23
N ALA A 156 -3.06 0.22 15.41
CA ALA A 156 -3.15 0.87 16.72
C ALA A 156 -3.77 -0.05 17.77
N LYS A 157 -4.86 -0.74 17.43
CA LYS A 157 -5.54 -1.69 18.33
C LYS A 157 -4.62 -2.82 18.78
N ILE A 158 -3.91 -3.49 17.86
CA ILE A 158 -3.03 -4.62 18.22
C ILE A 158 -1.80 -4.20 19.01
N PHE A 159 -1.31 -2.98 18.82
CA PHE A 159 -0.17 -2.46 19.60
C PHE A 159 -0.58 -1.69 20.87
N GLY A 160 -1.87 -1.50 21.11
CA GLY A 160 -2.35 -0.75 22.29
C GLY A 160 -2.07 0.73 22.23
N LEU A 161 -2.10 1.32 21.01
CA LEU A 161 -1.87 2.74 20.74
C LEU A 161 -3.19 3.50 20.56
N PHE A 162 -3.12 4.83 20.62
CA PHE A 162 -4.21 5.69 20.17
C PHE A 162 -4.10 5.97 18.67
N ALA A 163 -5.25 6.15 18.00
CA ALA A 163 -5.27 6.55 16.59
C ALA A 163 -6.38 7.56 16.32
N HIS A 164 -6.04 8.60 15.55
CA HIS A 164 -6.97 9.56 14.97
C HIS A 164 -7.00 9.38 13.46
N VAL A 165 -8.19 9.21 12.91
CA VAL A 165 -8.39 8.97 11.47
C VAL A 165 -9.33 10.02 10.90
N PHE A 166 -8.85 10.79 9.95
CA PHE A 166 -9.63 11.81 9.27
C PHE A 166 -10.06 11.33 7.89
N MET A 167 -11.33 11.50 7.58
CA MET A 167 -11.90 11.21 6.28
C MET A 167 -12.36 12.51 5.61
N PRO A 168 -12.22 12.65 4.28
CA PRO A 168 -12.69 13.83 3.57
C PRO A 168 -14.20 13.93 3.63
N LYS A 169 -14.71 15.13 3.35
CA LYS A 169 -16.17 15.37 3.22
C LYS A 169 -16.77 14.44 2.16
N GLY A 170 -17.97 13.94 2.43
CA GLY A 170 -18.68 13.06 1.49
C GLY A 170 -18.25 11.60 1.51
N GLY A 171 -17.29 11.23 2.36
CA GLY A 171 -16.86 9.85 2.53
C GLY A 171 -17.96 8.92 3.05
N SER A 172 -17.73 7.61 2.97
CA SER A 172 -18.70 6.58 3.38
C SER A 172 -18.86 6.51 4.91
N THR A 173 -20.10 6.67 5.39
CA THR A 173 -20.44 6.49 6.81
C THR A 173 -20.19 5.07 7.30
N GLU A 174 -20.35 4.07 6.45
CA GLU A 174 -20.04 2.67 6.75
C GLU A 174 -18.54 2.48 6.98
N ARG A 175 -17.69 3.04 6.11
CA ARG A 175 -16.22 3.00 6.28
C ARG A 175 -15.79 3.70 7.57
N LEU A 176 -16.39 4.85 7.89
CA LEU A 176 -16.15 5.55 9.15
C LEU A 176 -16.53 4.68 10.36
N ALA A 177 -17.70 4.04 10.33
CA ALA A 177 -18.14 3.13 11.38
C ALA A 177 -17.20 1.94 11.56
N ASN A 178 -16.71 1.36 10.47
CA ASN A 178 -15.74 0.26 10.48
C ASN A 178 -14.41 0.67 11.13
N ILE A 179 -13.94 1.88 10.89
CA ILE A 179 -12.72 2.41 11.52
C ILE A 179 -12.94 2.61 13.02
N ARG A 180 -14.07 3.24 13.42
CA ARG A 180 -14.44 3.42 14.84
C ARG A 180 -14.60 2.09 15.57
N GLY A 181 -15.15 1.07 14.91
CA GLY A 181 -15.31 -0.28 15.45
C GLY A 181 -13.99 -0.95 15.83
N LEU A 182 -12.85 -0.46 15.32
CA LEU A 182 -11.51 -0.91 15.70
C LEU A 182 -10.93 -0.12 16.88
N GLY A 183 -11.64 0.87 17.40
CA GLY A 183 -11.24 1.65 18.58
C GLY A 183 -10.54 2.98 18.25
N ALA A 184 -10.39 3.35 16.99
CA ALA A 184 -9.83 4.64 16.62
C ALA A 184 -10.87 5.78 16.76
N GLU A 185 -10.41 6.96 17.12
CA GLU A 185 -11.18 8.20 16.97
C GLU A 185 -11.19 8.59 15.48
N ALA A 186 -12.36 8.56 14.85
CA ALA A 186 -12.47 8.86 13.44
C ALA A 186 -13.58 9.87 13.17
N ALA A 187 -13.33 10.81 12.25
CA ALA A 187 -14.27 11.87 11.90
C ALA A 187 -14.14 12.27 10.43
N PHE A 188 -15.27 12.75 9.86
CA PHE A 188 -15.22 13.50 8.61
C PHE A 188 -14.67 14.90 8.86
N THR A 189 -13.86 15.38 7.93
CA THR A 189 -13.49 16.79 7.83
C THR A 189 -14.47 17.52 6.91
N THR A 190 -14.35 18.83 6.84
CA THR A 190 -15.05 19.66 5.85
C THR A 190 -14.24 19.82 4.55
N TYR A 191 -13.07 19.19 4.48
CA TYR A 191 -12.07 19.32 3.43
C TYR A 191 -12.23 18.24 2.36
N ASN A 192 -11.62 18.46 1.19
CA ASN A 192 -11.34 17.43 0.21
C ASN A 192 -10.20 16.50 0.71
N TYR A 193 -9.83 15.50 -0.08
CA TYR A 193 -8.81 14.52 0.32
C TYR A 193 -7.45 15.17 0.63
N ASP A 194 -6.92 15.99 -0.29
CA ASP A 194 -5.59 16.60 -0.15
C ASP A 194 -5.51 17.55 1.06
N ASP A 195 -6.56 18.34 1.28
CA ASP A 195 -6.65 19.23 2.44
C ASP A 195 -6.79 18.42 3.74
N THR A 196 -7.46 17.27 3.71
CA THR A 196 -7.55 16.36 4.85
C THR A 196 -6.18 15.76 5.19
N VAL A 197 -5.37 15.39 4.19
CA VAL A 197 -3.99 14.94 4.39
C VAL A 197 -3.14 16.06 5.01
N ARG A 198 -3.25 17.30 4.49
CA ARG A 198 -2.55 18.46 5.07
C ARG A 198 -2.98 18.72 6.52
N HIS A 199 -4.27 18.62 6.81
CA HIS A 199 -4.81 18.76 8.16
C HIS A 199 -4.23 17.71 9.11
N ALA A 200 -4.23 16.44 8.74
CA ALA A 200 -3.64 15.36 9.53
C ALA A 200 -2.13 15.59 9.79
N ALA A 201 -1.38 16.01 8.77
CA ALA A 201 0.04 16.32 8.89
C ALA A 201 0.33 17.50 9.83
N ASN A 202 -0.49 18.55 9.77
CA ASN A 202 -0.37 19.71 10.66
C ASN A 202 -0.65 19.31 12.12
N LEU A 203 -1.72 18.55 12.37
CA LEU A 203 -2.03 18.04 13.71
C LEU A 203 -0.95 17.12 14.25
N ALA A 204 -0.37 16.25 13.41
CA ALA A 204 0.76 15.43 13.79
C ALA A 204 1.90 16.28 14.34
N LYS A 205 2.25 17.34 13.62
CA LYS A 205 3.32 18.28 14.01
C LYS A 205 2.98 19.07 15.28
N GLU A 206 1.75 19.59 15.39
CA GLU A 206 1.30 20.38 16.53
C GLU A 206 1.19 19.58 17.83
N ARG A 207 0.72 18.34 17.72
CA ARG A 207 0.43 17.48 18.87
C ARG A 207 1.56 16.51 19.22
N GLY A 208 2.60 16.43 18.40
CA GLY A 208 3.64 15.41 18.53
C GLY A 208 3.13 14.01 18.23
N TRP A 209 2.10 13.88 17.36
CA TRP A 209 1.56 12.61 16.93
C TRP A 209 2.35 12.05 15.73
N VAL A 210 2.22 10.76 15.50
CA VAL A 210 2.89 10.07 14.41
C VAL A 210 1.98 10.05 13.20
N LEU A 211 2.32 10.79 12.16
CA LEU A 211 1.64 10.71 10.87
C LEU A 211 1.98 9.35 10.23
N VAL A 212 0.96 8.56 9.88
CA VAL A 212 1.13 7.31 9.13
C VAL A 212 0.30 7.38 7.86
N GLN A 213 0.87 8.01 6.82
CA GLN A 213 0.25 8.22 5.52
C GLN A 213 0.92 7.36 4.45
N ASP A 214 0.15 6.80 3.52
CA ASP A 214 0.64 5.91 2.48
C ASP A 214 1.08 6.64 1.19
N THR A 215 1.09 7.96 1.22
CA THR A 215 1.59 8.83 0.15
C THR A 215 2.83 9.59 0.63
N ALA A 216 3.91 9.52 -0.16
CA ALA A 216 5.15 10.25 0.12
C ALA A 216 5.06 11.70 -0.37
N PHE A 217 5.68 12.61 0.39
CA PHE A 217 5.90 14.00 0.02
C PHE A 217 7.25 14.49 0.56
N ASP A 218 7.65 15.70 0.24
CA ASP A 218 8.96 16.23 0.61
C ASP A 218 9.18 16.18 2.12
N GLY A 219 10.27 15.51 2.53
CA GLY A 219 10.61 15.29 3.93
C GLY A 219 9.84 14.16 4.62
N TYR A 220 8.88 13.51 3.92
CA TYR A 220 8.11 12.40 4.48
C TYR A 220 8.17 11.19 3.55
N THR A 221 9.18 10.37 3.69
CA THR A 221 9.45 9.23 2.80
C THR A 221 9.69 7.91 3.53
N GLU A 222 10.06 7.95 4.80
CA GLU A 222 10.45 6.77 5.55
C GLU A 222 9.24 5.87 5.85
N ILE A 223 8.19 6.42 6.44
CA ILE A 223 6.96 5.68 6.75
C ILE A 223 6.28 5.14 5.48
N PRO A 224 6.10 5.92 4.38
CA PRO A 224 5.62 5.37 3.12
C PRO A 224 6.48 4.21 2.59
N ARG A 225 7.81 4.29 2.72
CA ARG A 225 8.71 3.18 2.36
C ARG A 225 8.45 1.93 3.19
N TRP A 226 8.29 2.05 4.51
CA TRP A 226 7.94 0.91 5.36
C TRP A 226 6.57 0.31 5.03
N ILE A 227 5.58 1.16 4.71
CA ILE A 227 4.27 0.70 4.23
C ILE A 227 4.45 -0.17 2.97
N MET A 228 5.23 0.30 2.00
CA MET A 228 5.53 -0.44 0.78
C MET A 228 6.29 -1.73 1.06
N GLN A 229 7.28 -1.71 1.96
CA GLN A 229 7.98 -2.92 2.40
C GLN A 229 7.02 -3.94 3.02
N GLY A 230 6.06 -3.50 3.84
CA GLY A 230 5.02 -4.37 4.37
C GLY A 230 4.19 -5.06 3.28
N TYR A 231 3.93 -4.38 2.16
CA TYR A 231 3.18 -4.97 1.04
C TYR A 231 3.98 -6.05 0.29
N THR A 232 5.31 -6.11 0.41
CA THR A 232 6.09 -7.19 -0.22
C THR A 232 5.73 -8.58 0.30
N THR A 233 5.19 -8.69 1.50
CA THR A 233 4.67 -9.95 2.04
C THR A 233 3.60 -10.57 1.14
N LEU A 234 2.71 -9.76 0.54
CA LEU A 234 1.72 -10.22 -0.42
C LEU A 234 2.37 -10.88 -1.64
N ALA A 235 3.39 -10.24 -2.22
CA ALA A 235 4.13 -10.78 -3.35
C ALA A 235 4.90 -12.05 -2.97
N TYR A 236 5.55 -12.04 -1.80
CA TYR A 236 6.25 -13.20 -1.27
C TYR A 236 5.32 -14.41 -1.13
N GLU A 237 4.17 -14.24 -0.47
CA GLU A 237 3.18 -15.31 -0.31
C GLU A 237 2.65 -15.81 -1.66
N ALA A 238 2.37 -14.90 -2.61
CA ALA A 238 1.93 -15.28 -3.94
C ALA A 238 2.95 -16.18 -4.64
N MET A 239 4.24 -15.85 -4.53
CA MET A 239 5.32 -16.65 -5.13
C MET A 239 5.56 -17.98 -4.42
N GLU A 240 5.32 -18.06 -3.10
CA GLU A 240 5.37 -19.36 -2.38
C GLU A 240 4.19 -20.28 -2.77
N GLN A 241 3.07 -19.72 -3.25
CA GLN A 241 1.86 -20.45 -3.64
C GLN A 241 1.78 -20.70 -5.15
N TYR A 242 2.65 -20.08 -5.94
CA TYR A 242 2.68 -20.19 -7.39
C TYR A 242 3.97 -20.88 -7.82
N ASP A 243 3.87 -22.02 -8.51
CA ASP A 243 5.00 -22.91 -8.80
C ASP A 243 6.00 -22.34 -9.81
N GLU A 244 5.66 -21.25 -10.50
CA GLU A 244 6.45 -20.64 -11.56
C GLU A 244 6.36 -19.11 -11.53
N VAL A 245 7.30 -18.42 -12.18
CA VAL A 245 7.23 -16.96 -12.31
C VAL A 245 6.13 -16.60 -13.31
N PRO A 246 5.13 -15.79 -12.94
CA PRO A 246 4.07 -15.38 -13.86
C PRO A 246 4.65 -14.51 -14.98
N THR A 247 4.07 -14.55 -16.17
CA THR A 247 4.48 -13.68 -17.27
C THR A 247 3.97 -12.25 -17.12
N HIS A 248 2.80 -12.10 -16.52
CA HIS A 248 2.11 -10.81 -16.33
C HIS A 248 1.53 -10.70 -14.93
N ILE A 249 1.57 -9.50 -14.37
CA ILE A 249 0.94 -9.16 -13.09
C ILE A 249 0.10 -7.90 -13.28
N PHE A 250 -1.17 -7.96 -12.90
CA PHE A 250 -2.09 -6.84 -12.92
C PHE A 250 -2.29 -6.31 -11.50
N LEU A 251 -2.14 -5.00 -11.32
CA LEU A 251 -2.21 -4.34 -10.01
C LEU A 251 -3.11 -3.12 -10.09
N GLN A 252 -4.05 -3.02 -9.15
CA GLN A 252 -4.81 -1.78 -8.99
C GLN A 252 -3.94 -0.69 -8.36
N ALA A 253 -4.20 0.55 -8.72
CA ALA A 253 -3.56 1.70 -8.11
C ALA A 253 -4.56 2.78 -7.67
N GLY A 254 -4.33 3.28 -6.45
CA GLY A 254 -4.81 4.58 -5.99
C GLY A 254 -3.64 5.55 -5.98
N VAL A 255 -2.93 5.67 -4.85
CA VAL A 255 -1.73 6.54 -4.73
C VAL A 255 -0.41 5.89 -5.18
N GLY A 256 -0.44 4.65 -5.66
CA GLY A 256 0.72 3.96 -6.22
C GLY A 256 1.55 3.09 -5.28
N SER A 257 1.35 3.13 -3.97
CA SER A 257 2.18 2.39 -2.99
C SER A 257 2.17 0.88 -3.20
N LEU A 258 1.02 0.27 -3.54
CA LEU A 258 0.94 -1.16 -3.84
C LEU A 258 1.71 -1.52 -5.12
N PRO A 259 1.40 -0.92 -6.29
CA PRO A 259 2.13 -1.26 -7.50
C PRO A 259 3.63 -0.97 -7.39
N GLY A 260 4.04 0.10 -6.71
CA GLY A 260 5.45 0.38 -6.44
C GLY A 260 6.13 -0.71 -5.62
N ALA A 261 5.49 -1.17 -4.55
CA ALA A 261 6.03 -2.24 -3.71
C ALA A 261 6.18 -3.56 -4.47
N ILE A 262 5.15 -3.96 -5.23
CA ILE A 262 5.16 -5.21 -6.00
C ILE A 262 6.17 -5.13 -7.14
N THR A 263 6.22 -4.00 -7.86
CA THR A 263 7.23 -3.76 -8.89
C THR A 263 8.63 -3.83 -8.30
N GLY A 264 8.88 -3.16 -7.16
CA GLY A 264 10.16 -3.19 -6.46
C GLY A 264 10.58 -4.61 -6.07
N TYR A 265 9.66 -5.39 -5.51
CA TYR A 265 9.90 -6.80 -5.14
C TYR A 265 10.32 -7.65 -6.35
N PHE A 266 9.56 -7.59 -7.45
CA PHE A 266 9.87 -8.40 -8.63
C PHE A 266 11.13 -7.91 -9.35
N THR A 267 11.38 -6.60 -9.38
CA THR A 267 12.61 -6.04 -9.95
C THR A 267 13.85 -6.44 -9.14
N ALA A 268 13.80 -6.35 -7.81
CA ALA A 268 14.91 -6.75 -6.95
C ALA A 268 15.23 -8.25 -7.08
N ARG A 269 14.22 -9.10 -7.32
CA ARG A 269 14.37 -10.54 -7.38
C ARG A 269 14.76 -11.07 -8.77
N TYR A 270 14.24 -10.48 -9.83
CA TYR A 270 14.34 -11.03 -11.19
C TYR A 270 15.02 -10.09 -12.20
N GLY A 271 15.30 -8.84 -11.81
CA GLY A 271 15.90 -7.86 -12.70
C GLY A 271 15.09 -7.65 -13.97
N GLU A 272 15.74 -7.76 -15.11
CA GLU A 272 15.13 -7.65 -16.44
C GLU A 272 14.20 -8.83 -16.78
N ASN A 273 14.37 -9.98 -16.14
CA ASN A 273 13.56 -11.18 -16.35
C ASN A 273 12.27 -11.20 -15.49
N ARG A 274 11.90 -10.06 -14.86
CA ARG A 274 10.68 -9.97 -14.09
C ARG A 274 9.42 -10.03 -14.98
N PRO A 275 8.27 -10.36 -14.39
CA PRO A 275 6.99 -10.26 -15.07
C PRO A 275 6.72 -8.88 -15.65
N ILE A 276 5.92 -8.81 -16.70
CA ILE A 276 5.34 -7.55 -17.18
C ILE A 276 4.34 -7.08 -16.13
N ILE A 277 4.54 -5.86 -15.63
CA ILE A 277 3.64 -5.25 -14.65
C ILE A 277 2.64 -4.36 -15.39
N THR A 278 1.35 -4.61 -15.17
CA THR A 278 0.26 -3.77 -15.68
C THR A 278 -0.45 -3.11 -14.50
N ILE A 279 -0.41 -1.79 -14.47
CA ILE A 279 -1.10 -0.98 -13.45
C ILE A 279 -2.46 -0.57 -14.01
N VAL A 280 -3.51 -0.78 -13.22
CA VAL A 280 -4.89 -0.46 -13.59
C VAL A 280 -5.40 0.65 -12.68
N GLU A 281 -5.80 1.76 -13.27
CA GLU A 281 -6.34 2.92 -12.56
C GLU A 281 -7.76 3.25 -13.03
N PRO A 282 -8.61 3.79 -12.14
CA PRO A 282 -9.88 4.38 -12.56
C PRO A 282 -9.62 5.72 -13.27
N ASN A 283 -10.40 6.02 -14.30
CA ASN A 283 -10.23 7.22 -15.15
C ASN A 283 -10.36 8.57 -14.43
N ARG A 284 -10.92 8.58 -13.22
CA ARG A 284 -11.04 9.78 -12.39
C ARG A 284 -10.01 9.87 -11.26
N ALA A 285 -9.06 8.91 -11.21
CA ALA A 285 -7.97 8.86 -10.25
C ALA A 285 -6.71 8.26 -10.92
N ASP A 286 -6.36 8.73 -12.09
CA ASP A 286 -5.40 8.19 -13.07
C ASP A 286 -4.04 8.90 -13.01
N CYS A 287 -3.52 9.18 -11.82
CA CYS A 287 -2.29 9.95 -11.63
C CYS A 287 -1.06 9.27 -12.24
N ILE A 288 -0.95 7.95 -12.19
CA ILE A 288 0.17 7.21 -12.77
C ILE A 288 0.08 7.23 -14.29
N TYR A 289 -1.12 7.03 -14.85
CA TYR A 289 -1.33 7.11 -16.29
C TYR A 289 -0.97 8.49 -16.85
N ARG A 290 -1.45 9.57 -16.23
CA ARG A 290 -1.12 10.94 -16.64
C ARG A 290 0.37 11.21 -16.61
N THR A 291 1.02 10.81 -15.53
CA THR A 291 2.46 10.92 -15.35
C THR A 291 3.22 10.15 -16.44
N ALA A 292 2.80 8.92 -16.73
CA ALA A 292 3.40 8.11 -17.78
C ALA A 292 3.17 8.69 -19.18
N ALA A 293 1.95 9.14 -19.48
CA ALA A 293 1.58 9.68 -20.78
C ALA A 293 2.24 11.04 -21.10
N ALA A 294 2.49 11.86 -20.07
CA ALA A 294 3.16 13.16 -20.24
C ALA A 294 4.62 13.00 -20.67
N SER A 295 5.31 11.95 -20.24
CA SER A 295 6.71 11.63 -20.61
C SER A 295 7.70 12.78 -20.40
N ASP A 296 7.38 13.74 -19.51
CA ASP A 296 8.20 14.93 -19.21
C ASP A 296 9.11 14.78 -17.98
N GLY A 297 8.98 13.65 -17.30
CA GLY A 297 9.75 13.36 -16.10
C GLY A 297 9.15 13.88 -14.80
N GLU A 298 8.05 14.64 -14.89
CA GLU A 298 7.37 15.26 -13.76
C GLU A 298 6.21 14.38 -13.25
N ARG A 299 5.81 14.59 -12.00
CA ARG A 299 4.65 13.91 -11.41
C ARG A 299 3.37 14.70 -11.67
N HIS A 300 2.38 14.05 -12.27
CA HIS A 300 1.08 14.63 -12.57
C HIS A 300 0.03 14.15 -11.57
N ILE A 301 -0.50 15.09 -10.79
CA ILE A 301 -1.56 14.82 -9.81
C ILE A 301 -2.93 14.94 -10.47
N VAL A 302 -3.90 14.21 -9.95
CA VAL A 302 -5.32 14.40 -10.31
C VAL A 302 -5.91 15.45 -9.38
N THR A 303 -6.53 16.47 -9.96
CA THR A 303 -7.22 17.53 -9.21
C THR A 303 -8.72 17.45 -9.45
N GLY A 304 -9.52 17.89 -8.48
CA GLY A 304 -10.98 17.91 -8.57
C GLY A 304 -11.66 16.80 -7.74
N GLU A 305 -12.88 16.45 -8.13
CA GLU A 305 -13.63 15.38 -7.48
C GLU A 305 -13.11 14.01 -7.95
N ILE A 306 -12.40 13.35 -7.07
CA ILE A 306 -11.96 11.97 -7.26
C ILE A 306 -13.17 11.07 -6.98
N SER A 307 -13.51 10.23 -7.94
CA SER A 307 -14.58 9.22 -7.78
C SER A 307 -14.10 7.90 -8.35
N SER A 308 -14.09 6.88 -7.53
CA SER A 308 -13.74 5.52 -7.96
C SER A 308 -14.38 4.47 -7.05
N ILE A 309 -14.42 3.22 -7.50
CA ILE A 309 -14.83 2.08 -6.68
C ILE A 309 -13.89 1.85 -5.48
N MET A 310 -12.67 2.40 -5.52
CA MET A 310 -11.68 2.28 -4.46
C MET A 310 -11.79 3.38 -3.39
N ALA A 311 -12.48 4.49 -3.69
CA ALA A 311 -12.63 5.67 -2.83
C ALA A 311 -14.07 5.86 -2.35
#